data_68d27bcf4b917b97733ec8ecf531489a
#
_entry.id   68d27bcf4b917b97733ec8ecf531489a
#
_cell.length_a   1.000
_cell.length_b   1.000
_cell.length_c   1.000
_cell.angle_alpha   90.00
_cell.angle_beta   90.00
_cell.angle_gamma   90.00
#
_symmetry.space_group_name_H-M   'P 1'
#
loop_
_entity.id
_entity.type
_entity.pdbx_description
1 polymer ?
#
loop_
_entity_poly.entity_id
_entity_poly.type
_entity_poly.pdbx_seq_one_letter_code
_entity_poly.pdbx_strand_id
1 'polypeptide(L)'
;TDEAFRNVPQHLLVNLGMAKRKKELAGVLTYHVISGRVELAQALKAGEAKTLAGETVAIRFEDGAVRINDAKLVTADIQCSNGIIHVIDTVLLPPGPKVPPAQVIDEAVKRGVPMFNRGDTAGCAAVYMRAVATLSAHARLDAPLRKALTGILNAAKEEHNASDRAWILRHGLDLVQLQLRNQRM
;
A
#
# COMPACT_ATOMS: atom_id res chain seq x y z
N THR A 1 -10.12 -12.88 -8.53
CA THR A 1 -10.07 -13.30 -9.96
C THR A 1 -8.65 -13.19 -10.49
N ASP A 2 -8.35 -13.90 -11.60
CA ASP A 2 -7.05 -13.78 -12.29
C ASP A 2 -6.79 -12.33 -12.72
N GLU A 3 -7.82 -11.61 -13.08
CA GLU A 3 -7.75 -10.21 -13.44
C GLU A 3 -7.35 -9.32 -12.25
N ALA A 4 -7.86 -9.62 -11.06
CA ALA A 4 -7.44 -8.95 -9.84
C ALA A 4 -5.93 -9.09 -9.60
N PHE A 5 -5.35 -10.26 -9.88
CA PHE A 5 -3.91 -10.48 -9.77
C PHE A 5 -3.09 -9.79 -10.86
N ARG A 6 -3.62 -9.65 -12.08
CA ARG A 6 -2.96 -8.88 -13.15
C ARG A 6 -2.81 -7.40 -12.82
N ASN A 7 -3.74 -6.86 -12.04
CA ASN A 7 -3.71 -5.47 -11.58
C ASN A 7 -2.70 -5.22 -10.43
N VAL A 8 -2.20 -6.29 -9.80
CA VAL A 8 -1.15 -6.15 -8.78
C VAL A 8 0.20 -5.92 -9.46
N PRO A 9 0.98 -4.91 -9.05
CA PRO A 9 2.32 -4.70 -9.59
C PRO A 9 3.17 -5.97 -9.51
N GLN A 10 3.71 -6.41 -10.63
CA GLN A 10 4.40 -7.71 -10.75
C GLN A 10 5.56 -7.86 -9.73
N HIS A 11 6.29 -6.75 -9.46
CA HIS A 11 7.34 -6.75 -8.43
C HIS A 11 6.81 -7.06 -7.02
N LEU A 12 5.55 -6.70 -6.71
CA LEU A 12 4.93 -7.00 -5.42
C LEU A 12 4.61 -8.49 -5.31
N LEU A 13 4.02 -9.09 -6.36
CA LEU A 13 3.73 -10.52 -6.41
C LEU A 13 5.00 -11.36 -6.26
N VAL A 14 6.05 -11.03 -7.03
CA VAL A 14 7.35 -11.71 -6.93
C VAL A 14 7.94 -11.57 -5.53
N ASN A 15 7.90 -10.37 -4.95
CA ASN A 15 8.42 -10.13 -3.62
C ASN A 15 7.65 -10.90 -2.52
N LEU A 16 6.32 -10.94 -2.60
CA LEU A 16 5.49 -11.69 -1.64
C LEU A 16 5.72 -13.20 -1.73
N GLY A 17 6.07 -13.73 -2.91
CA GLY A 17 6.41 -15.14 -3.10
C GLY A 17 7.76 -15.56 -2.51
N MET A 18 8.61 -14.62 -2.11
CA MET A 18 9.93 -14.95 -1.54
C MET A 18 9.81 -15.50 -0.11
N ALA A 19 10.57 -16.56 0.19
CA ALA A 19 10.57 -17.21 1.52
C ALA A 19 10.86 -16.24 2.68
N LYS A 20 11.64 -15.18 2.44
CA LYS A 20 11.97 -14.14 3.42
C LYS A 20 10.78 -13.22 3.77
N ARG A 21 9.70 -13.24 2.98
CA ARG A 21 8.53 -12.38 3.14
C ARG A 21 7.23 -13.09 3.53
N LYS A 22 7.35 -14.28 4.11
CA LYS A 22 6.18 -15.07 4.58
C LYS A 22 5.25 -14.29 5.51
N LYS A 23 5.80 -13.42 6.38
CA LYS A 23 4.99 -12.58 7.28
C LYS A 23 4.17 -11.54 6.51
N GLU A 24 4.74 -10.93 5.47
CA GLU A 24 4.05 -9.96 4.63
C GLU A 24 2.94 -10.65 3.82
N LEU A 25 3.24 -11.81 3.24
CA LEU A 25 2.25 -12.62 2.54
C LEU A 25 1.11 -13.05 3.48
N ALA A 26 1.43 -13.53 4.68
CA ALA A 26 0.42 -13.88 5.68
C ALA A 26 -0.45 -12.68 6.05
N GLY A 27 0.13 -11.48 6.17
CA GLY A 27 -0.61 -10.24 6.40
C GLY A 27 -1.60 -9.93 5.28
N VAL A 28 -1.18 -10.08 4.01
CA VAL A 28 -2.07 -9.90 2.86
C VAL A 28 -3.19 -10.95 2.87
N LEU A 29 -2.87 -12.23 3.08
CA LEU A 29 -3.87 -13.29 3.10
C LEU A 29 -4.89 -13.13 4.24
N THR A 30 -4.43 -12.81 5.44
CA THR A 30 -5.32 -12.58 6.59
C THR A 30 -6.14 -11.31 6.47
N TYR A 31 -5.69 -10.33 5.66
CA TYR A 31 -6.48 -9.15 5.33
C TYR A 31 -7.67 -9.45 4.41
N HIS A 32 -7.68 -10.59 3.71
CA HIS A 32 -8.81 -11.06 2.91
C HIS A 32 -9.78 -11.95 3.70
N VAL A 33 -9.53 -12.20 4.96
CA VAL A 33 -10.34 -13.11 5.77
C VAL A 33 -11.04 -12.34 6.89
N ILE A 34 -12.36 -12.53 6.97
CA ILE A 34 -13.20 -12.02 8.05
C ILE A 34 -13.67 -13.21 8.87
N SER A 35 -13.65 -13.09 10.20
CA SER A 35 -14.11 -14.16 11.09
C SER A 35 -15.63 -14.32 11.04
N GLY A 36 -16.11 -15.55 10.93
CA GLY A 36 -17.53 -15.90 10.90
C GLY A 36 -18.10 -16.02 9.47
N ARG A 37 -19.40 -16.23 9.40
CA ARG A 37 -20.16 -16.26 8.15
C ARG A 37 -20.82 -14.90 7.98
N VAL A 38 -20.34 -14.11 7.06
CA VAL A 38 -20.84 -12.75 6.82
C VAL A 38 -21.43 -12.68 5.42
N GLU A 39 -22.74 -12.59 5.33
CA GLU A 39 -23.44 -12.38 4.06
C GLU A 39 -23.35 -10.91 3.62
N LEU A 40 -23.47 -10.67 2.31
CA LEU A 40 -23.36 -9.33 1.74
C LEU A 40 -24.32 -8.33 2.38
N ALA A 41 -25.56 -8.73 2.63
CA ALA A 41 -26.57 -7.86 3.25
C ALA A 41 -26.15 -7.42 4.65
N GLN A 42 -25.55 -8.30 5.44
CA GLN A 42 -25.04 -7.98 6.78
C GLN A 42 -23.81 -7.07 6.69
N ALA A 43 -22.90 -7.36 5.76
CA ALA A 43 -21.70 -6.57 5.51
C ALA A 43 -22.02 -5.12 5.10
N LEU A 44 -22.99 -4.94 4.18
CA LEU A 44 -23.45 -3.62 3.76
C LEU A 44 -24.12 -2.84 4.90
N LYS A 45 -24.92 -3.52 5.73
CA LYS A 45 -25.56 -2.89 6.90
C LYS A 45 -24.53 -2.42 7.93
N ALA A 46 -23.46 -3.19 8.12
CA ALA A 46 -22.36 -2.84 9.02
C ALA A 46 -21.48 -1.70 8.49
N GLY A 47 -21.35 -1.58 7.15
CA GLY A 47 -20.53 -0.59 6.47
C GLY A 47 -19.04 -0.85 6.54
N GLU A 48 -18.61 -1.74 7.43
CA GLU A 48 -17.21 -2.15 7.61
C GLU A 48 -17.11 -3.55 8.21
N ALA A 49 -15.96 -4.20 8.03
CA ALA A 49 -15.68 -5.49 8.66
C ALA A 49 -14.21 -5.57 9.10
N LYS A 50 -13.98 -6.15 10.29
CA LYS A 50 -12.63 -6.39 10.81
C LYS A 50 -12.08 -7.68 10.25
N THR A 51 -10.89 -7.61 9.64
CA THR A 51 -10.18 -8.75 9.07
C THR A 51 -9.36 -9.49 10.12
N LEU A 52 -8.91 -10.71 9.80
CA LEU A 52 -7.98 -11.47 10.66
C LEU A 52 -6.59 -10.81 10.75
N ALA A 53 -6.23 -9.92 9.83
CA ALA A 53 -5.03 -9.07 9.94
C ALA A 53 -5.17 -8.00 11.04
N GLY A 54 -6.38 -7.80 11.59
CA GLY A 54 -6.68 -6.80 12.61
C GLY A 54 -7.09 -5.44 12.07
N GLU A 55 -6.93 -5.20 10.77
CA GLU A 55 -7.36 -3.97 10.08
C GLU A 55 -8.79 -4.11 9.57
N THR A 56 -9.46 -2.99 9.39
CA THR A 56 -10.84 -2.92 8.90
C THR A 56 -10.89 -2.70 7.39
N VAL A 57 -11.84 -3.33 6.71
CA VAL A 57 -12.22 -3.04 5.32
C VAL A 57 -13.56 -2.30 5.31
N ALA A 58 -13.67 -1.23 4.53
CA ALA A 58 -14.91 -0.52 4.32
C ALA A 58 -15.75 -1.23 3.25
N ILE A 59 -17.06 -1.33 3.45
CA ILE A 59 -17.99 -1.98 2.54
C ILE A 59 -19.08 -0.97 2.21
N ARG A 60 -19.20 -0.60 0.94
CA ARG A 60 -20.08 0.47 0.49
C ARG A 60 -20.81 0.06 -0.80
N PHE A 61 -22.01 0.61 -0.97
CA PHE A 61 -22.70 0.62 -2.27
C PHE A 61 -22.47 2.00 -2.89
N GLU A 62 -21.73 2.05 -3.99
CA GLU A 62 -21.30 3.28 -4.64
C GLU A 62 -21.26 3.06 -6.17
N ASP A 63 -21.73 4.03 -6.94
CA ASP A 63 -21.77 3.98 -8.41
C ASP A 63 -22.45 2.70 -8.98
N GLY A 64 -23.52 2.23 -8.33
CA GLY A 64 -24.26 1.05 -8.78
C GLY A 64 -23.56 -0.29 -8.51
N ALA A 65 -22.49 -0.30 -7.73
CA ALA A 65 -21.73 -1.49 -7.38
C ALA A 65 -21.39 -1.54 -5.87
N VAL A 66 -21.23 -2.74 -5.35
CA VAL A 66 -20.65 -2.90 -4.02
C VAL A 66 -19.14 -2.82 -4.12
N ARG A 67 -18.53 -2.04 -3.23
CA ARG A 67 -17.09 -1.90 -3.08
C ARG A 67 -16.62 -2.35 -1.72
N ILE A 68 -15.50 -3.06 -1.70
CA ILE A 68 -14.75 -3.40 -0.51
C ILE A 68 -13.42 -2.62 -0.59
N ASN A 69 -13.29 -1.53 0.18
CA ASN A 69 -12.29 -0.48 -0.07
C ASN A 69 -12.38 0.00 -1.54
N ASP A 70 -11.30 -0.17 -2.31
CA ASP A 70 -11.24 0.20 -3.73
C ASP A 70 -11.64 -0.96 -4.68
N ALA A 71 -11.80 -2.19 -4.18
CA ALA A 71 -12.16 -3.37 -4.96
C ALA A 71 -13.66 -3.44 -5.21
N LYS A 72 -14.05 -3.78 -6.44
CA LYS A 72 -15.46 -4.02 -6.80
C LYS A 72 -15.81 -5.47 -6.52
N LEU A 73 -16.97 -5.69 -5.92
CA LEU A 73 -17.57 -7.01 -5.76
C LEU A 73 -18.05 -7.54 -7.11
N VAL A 74 -17.58 -8.72 -7.49
CA VAL A 74 -17.97 -9.41 -8.75
C VAL A 74 -19.07 -10.42 -8.49
N THR A 75 -18.90 -11.24 -7.45
CA THR A 75 -19.89 -12.25 -7.04
C THR A 75 -19.94 -12.30 -5.53
N ALA A 76 -21.15 -12.33 -4.98
CA ALA A 76 -21.38 -12.41 -3.54
C ALA A 76 -21.94 -13.77 -3.12
N ASP A 77 -21.82 -14.04 -1.82
CA ASP A 77 -22.53 -15.09 -1.09
C ASP A 77 -22.37 -16.51 -1.67
N ILE A 78 -21.18 -16.84 -2.18
CA ILE A 78 -20.86 -18.20 -2.59
C ILE A 78 -20.76 -19.06 -1.33
N GLN A 79 -21.73 -19.93 -1.14
CA GLN A 79 -21.84 -20.79 0.03
C GLN A 79 -20.81 -21.93 -0.03
N CYS A 80 -20.03 -22.09 1.03
CA CYS A 80 -19.05 -23.17 1.20
C CYS A 80 -19.34 -23.94 2.49
N SER A 81 -18.77 -25.13 2.62
CA SER A 81 -18.95 -25.97 3.83
C SER A 81 -18.47 -25.29 5.11
N ASN A 82 -17.42 -24.44 5.01
CA ASN A 82 -16.77 -23.79 6.15
C ASN A 82 -16.90 -22.26 6.15
N GLY A 83 -17.68 -21.64 5.23
CA GLY A 83 -17.80 -20.18 5.18
C GLY A 83 -18.55 -19.67 3.97
N ILE A 84 -18.31 -18.38 3.66
CA ILE A 84 -18.86 -17.69 2.49
C ILE A 84 -17.70 -17.04 1.74
N ILE A 85 -17.72 -17.10 0.41
CA ILE A 85 -16.74 -16.44 -0.45
C ILE A 85 -17.40 -15.29 -1.18
N HIS A 86 -16.72 -14.14 -1.18
CA HIS A 86 -17.04 -12.98 -2.00
C HIS A 86 -15.91 -12.75 -3.01
N VAL A 87 -16.26 -12.71 -4.29
CA VAL A 87 -15.28 -12.53 -5.37
C VAL A 87 -15.13 -11.05 -5.68
N ILE A 88 -13.89 -10.58 -5.73
CA ILE A 88 -13.54 -9.19 -6.01
C ILE A 88 -12.62 -9.07 -7.22
N ASP A 89 -12.63 -7.90 -7.89
CA ASP A 89 -11.86 -7.60 -9.09
C ASP A 89 -10.46 -7.04 -8.82
N THR A 90 -10.14 -6.78 -7.56
CA THR A 90 -8.88 -6.17 -7.15
C THR A 90 -8.38 -6.82 -5.86
N VAL A 91 -7.08 -7.12 -5.77
CA VAL A 91 -6.47 -7.66 -4.54
C VAL A 91 -6.42 -6.57 -3.47
N LEU A 92 -6.99 -6.85 -2.30
CA LEU A 92 -6.91 -5.97 -1.15
C LEU A 92 -5.49 -6.01 -0.56
N LEU A 93 -4.85 -4.86 -0.52
CA LEU A 93 -3.57 -4.74 0.17
C LEU A 93 -3.81 -4.13 1.55
N PRO A 94 -3.23 -4.71 2.62
CA PRO A 94 -3.32 -4.10 3.94
C PRO A 94 -2.83 -2.66 3.89
N PRO A 95 -3.44 -1.74 4.64
CA PRO A 95 -2.92 -0.39 4.76
C PRO A 95 -1.45 -0.46 5.18
N GLY A 96 -0.61 0.36 4.53
CA GLY A 96 0.82 0.43 4.82
C GLY A 96 1.10 0.67 6.31
N PRO A 97 2.35 0.56 6.75
CA PRO A 97 2.71 0.59 8.17
C PRO A 97 2.06 1.78 8.88
N LYS A 98 1.56 1.53 10.10
CA LYS A 98 0.92 2.54 10.97
C LYS A 98 1.86 3.70 11.40
N VAL A 99 3.10 3.66 10.94
CA VAL A 99 4.10 4.69 11.17
C VAL A 99 3.65 5.99 10.48
N PRO A 100 3.51 7.10 11.20
CA PRO A 100 3.10 8.36 10.59
C PRO A 100 4.01 8.74 9.42
N PRO A 101 3.48 9.30 8.31
CA PRO A 101 4.29 9.70 7.16
C PRO A 101 5.48 10.59 7.53
N ALA A 102 5.30 11.50 8.49
CA ALA A 102 6.37 12.35 9.01
C ALA A 102 7.53 11.53 9.59
N GLN A 103 7.24 10.49 10.35
CA GLN A 103 8.27 9.63 10.94
C GLN A 103 9.01 8.82 9.86
N VAL A 104 8.32 8.36 8.82
CA VAL A 104 8.97 7.68 7.67
C VAL A 104 9.98 8.62 7.00
N ILE A 105 9.61 9.90 6.82
CA ILE A 105 10.49 10.91 6.24
C ILE A 105 11.68 11.19 7.17
N ASP A 106 11.43 11.44 8.44
CA ASP A 106 12.46 11.78 9.42
C ASP A 106 13.52 10.68 9.54
N GLU A 107 13.11 9.41 9.60
CA GLU A 107 14.01 8.27 9.63
C GLU A 107 14.82 8.14 8.33
N ALA A 108 14.17 8.34 7.18
CA ALA A 108 14.87 8.28 5.90
C ALA A 108 15.92 9.37 5.77
N VAL A 109 15.58 10.60 6.11
CA VAL A 109 16.49 11.76 6.07
C VAL A 109 17.64 11.59 7.05
N LYS A 110 17.34 11.19 8.28
CA LYS A 110 18.35 10.96 9.34
C LYS A 110 19.40 9.92 8.94
N ARG A 111 19.00 8.92 8.15
CA ARG A 111 19.91 7.88 7.65
C ARG A 111 20.58 8.29 6.33
N GLY A 112 19.82 8.82 5.38
CA GLY A 112 20.27 9.08 4.02
C GLY A 112 21.26 10.24 3.93
N VAL A 113 21.01 11.37 4.63
CA VAL A 113 21.90 12.54 4.58
C VAL A 113 23.35 12.23 4.98
N PRO A 114 23.63 11.55 6.10
CA PRO A 114 25.00 11.19 6.45
C PRO A 114 25.66 10.24 5.44
N MET A 115 24.88 9.34 4.81
CA MET A 115 25.39 8.44 3.76
C MET A 115 25.79 9.24 2.53
N PHE A 116 24.94 10.12 2.05
CA PHE A 116 25.20 10.99 0.91
C PHE A 116 26.46 11.85 1.13
N ASN A 117 26.58 12.47 2.29
CA ASN A 117 27.71 13.35 2.64
C ASN A 117 29.06 12.60 2.74
N ARG A 118 29.04 11.29 2.96
CA ARG A 118 30.23 10.43 2.96
C ARG A 118 30.52 9.79 1.60
N GLY A 119 29.75 10.15 0.56
CA GLY A 119 29.92 9.60 -0.78
C GLY A 119 29.17 8.28 -1.02
N ASP A 120 28.47 7.72 -0.03
CA ASP A 120 27.61 6.54 -0.20
C ASP A 120 26.25 6.95 -0.78
N THR A 121 26.28 7.43 -2.03
CA THR A 121 25.08 7.87 -2.75
C THR A 121 24.14 6.71 -3.08
N ALA A 122 24.69 5.51 -3.32
CA ALA A 122 23.90 4.31 -3.59
C ALA A 122 23.12 3.85 -2.34
N GLY A 123 23.76 3.84 -1.17
CA GLY A 123 23.10 3.54 0.10
C GLY A 123 22.02 4.57 0.44
N CYS A 124 22.31 5.86 0.23
CA CYS A 124 21.33 6.94 0.40
C CYS A 124 20.10 6.72 -0.51
N ALA A 125 20.30 6.46 -1.81
CA ALA A 125 19.23 6.17 -2.75
C ALA A 125 18.40 4.95 -2.33
N ALA A 126 19.03 3.89 -1.82
CA ALA A 126 18.33 2.70 -1.33
C ALA A 126 17.45 3.01 -0.09
N VAL A 127 17.90 3.85 0.81
CA VAL A 127 17.12 4.32 1.98
C VAL A 127 15.91 5.12 1.53
N TYR A 128 16.10 6.09 0.63
CA TYR A 128 15.03 6.95 0.13
C TYR A 128 14.04 6.15 -0.73
N MET A 129 14.49 5.19 -1.53
CA MET A 129 13.64 4.30 -2.31
C MET A 129 12.64 3.56 -1.42
N ARG A 130 13.10 3.00 -0.30
CA ARG A 130 12.22 2.31 0.66
C ARG A 130 11.21 3.26 1.30
N ALA A 131 11.64 4.46 1.68
CA ALA A 131 10.77 5.45 2.28
C ALA A 131 9.67 5.91 1.31
N VAL A 132 10.02 6.26 0.06
CA VAL A 132 9.07 6.67 -0.97
C VAL A 132 8.11 5.52 -1.31
N ALA A 133 8.60 4.27 -1.38
CA ALA A 133 7.74 3.09 -1.58
C ALA A 133 6.74 2.89 -0.43
N THR A 134 7.19 3.07 0.82
CA THR A 134 6.30 3.02 1.99
C THR A 134 5.23 4.11 1.94
N LEU A 135 5.63 5.34 1.58
CA LEU A 135 4.72 6.48 1.49
C LEU A 135 3.74 6.35 0.32
N SER A 136 4.15 5.81 -0.83
CA SER A 136 3.25 5.59 -1.98
C SER A 136 2.08 4.64 -1.68
N ALA A 137 2.27 3.72 -0.72
CA ALA A 137 1.22 2.81 -0.23
C ALA A 137 0.51 3.31 1.03
N HIS A 138 0.83 4.52 1.53
CA HIS A 138 0.37 4.98 2.83
C HIS A 138 -1.05 5.54 2.76
N ALA A 139 -2.01 4.91 3.48
CA ALA A 139 -3.44 5.25 3.44
C ALA A 139 -3.79 6.69 3.89
N ARG A 140 -2.93 7.33 4.70
CA ARG A 140 -3.13 8.72 5.16
C ARG A 140 -2.74 9.79 4.13
N LEU A 141 -2.13 9.40 3.02
CA LEU A 141 -1.80 10.31 1.92
C LEU A 141 -2.92 10.25 0.87
N ASP A 142 -3.21 11.38 0.26
CA ASP A 142 -4.22 11.44 -0.80
C ASP A 142 -3.82 10.65 -2.05
N ALA A 143 -4.79 10.28 -2.87
CA ALA A 143 -4.56 9.48 -4.06
C ALA A 143 -3.67 10.19 -5.10
N PRO A 144 -3.80 11.50 -5.38
CA PRO A 144 -2.91 12.22 -6.28
C PRO A 144 -1.45 12.15 -5.84
N LEU A 145 -1.16 12.37 -4.55
CA LEU A 145 0.21 12.31 -4.03
C LEU A 145 0.77 10.88 -4.09
N ARG A 146 -0.02 9.87 -3.73
CA ARG A 146 0.41 8.46 -3.86
C ARG A 146 0.76 8.10 -5.31
N LYS A 147 -0.02 8.58 -6.27
CA LYS A 147 0.27 8.41 -7.71
C LYS A 147 1.55 9.12 -8.13
N ALA A 148 1.78 10.35 -7.65
CA ALA A 148 3.01 11.09 -7.90
C ALA A 148 4.24 10.36 -7.33
N LEU A 149 4.16 9.83 -6.11
CA LEU A 149 5.23 9.03 -5.49
C LEU A 149 5.53 7.76 -6.28
N THR A 150 4.51 7.12 -6.84
CA THR A 150 4.70 5.95 -7.72
C THR A 150 5.45 6.33 -9.00
N GLY A 151 5.13 7.48 -9.60
CA GLY A 151 5.87 8.03 -10.74
C GLY A 151 7.34 8.31 -10.41
N ILE A 152 7.61 8.91 -9.25
CA ILE A 152 8.96 9.18 -8.73
C ILE A 152 9.76 7.88 -8.53
N LEU A 153 9.12 6.83 -7.99
CA LEU A 153 9.75 5.52 -7.84
C LEU A 153 10.16 4.92 -9.18
N ASN A 154 9.31 5.04 -10.19
CA ASN A 154 9.60 4.52 -11.51
C ASN A 154 10.74 5.29 -12.17
N ALA A 155 10.71 6.63 -12.14
CA ALA A 155 11.80 7.47 -12.64
C ALA A 155 13.13 7.14 -11.94
N ALA A 156 13.11 6.95 -10.61
CA ALA A 156 14.31 6.59 -9.85
C ALA A 156 14.86 5.19 -10.19
N LYS A 157 14.03 4.26 -10.66
CA LYS A 157 14.48 2.92 -11.10
C LYS A 157 15.19 2.96 -12.46
N GLU A 158 14.78 3.88 -13.32
CA GLU A 158 15.36 4.08 -14.65
C GLU A 158 16.65 4.90 -14.59
N GLU A 159 16.86 5.67 -13.51
CA GLU A 159 18.06 6.47 -13.34
C GLU A 159 19.27 5.60 -12.96
N HIS A 160 20.36 5.72 -13.72
CA HIS A 160 21.59 4.94 -13.55
C HIS A 160 22.56 5.59 -12.55
N ASN A 161 22.56 6.93 -12.47
CA ASN A 161 23.41 7.65 -11.53
C ASN A 161 22.82 7.60 -10.12
N ALA A 162 23.58 7.08 -9.17
CA ALA A 162 23.11 6.92 -7.79
C ALA A 162 22.85 8.26 -7.07
N SER A 163 23.61 9.31 -7.39
CA SER A 163 23.39 10.65 -6.85
C SER A 163 22.08 11.25 -7.37
N ASP A 164 21.87 11.20 -8.68
CA ASP A 164 20.65 11.73 -9.31
C ASP A 164 19.42 10.95 -8.85
N ARG A 165 19.55 9.62 -8.72
CA ARG A 165 18.51 8.77 -8.13
C ARG A 165 18.15 9.20 -6.71
N ALA A 166 19.14 9.50 -5.87
CA ALA A 166 18.91 9.97 -4.51
C ALA A 166 18.17 11.32 -4.49
N TRP A 167 18.48 12.23 -5.40
CA TRP A 167 17.79 13.53 -5.54
C TRP A 167 16.36 13.39 -6.03
N ILE A 168 16.10 12.54 -7.03
CA ILE A 168 14.72 12.24 -7.50
C ILE A 168 13.86 11.74 -6.33
N LEU A 169 14.39 10.81 -5.54
CA LEU A 169 13.68 10.23 -4.40
C LEU A 169 13.52 11.23 -3.25
N ARG A 170 14.52 12.08 -3.02
CA ARG A 170 14.45 13.16 -2.03
C ARG A 170 13.30 14.12 -2.34
N HIS A 171 13.13 14.49 -3.62
CA HIS A 171 12.02 15.32 -4.05
C HIS A 171 10.65 14.69 -3.67
N GLY A 172 10.51 13.36 -3.77
CA GLY A 172 9.31 12.65 -3.32
C GLY A 172 9.03 12.81 -1.83
N LEU A 173 10.06 12.75 -1.00
CA LEU A 173 9.92 12.97 0.45
C LEU A 173 9.51 14.41 0.77
N ASP A 174 10.06 15.38 0.05
CA ASP A 174 9.76 16.81 0.24
C ASP A 174 8.31 17.14 -0.15
N LEU A 175 7.76 16.52 -1.20
CA LEU A 175 6.34 16.65 -1.57
C LEU A 175 5.41 16.18 -0.44
N VAL A 176 5.70 15.03 0.18
CA VAL A 176 4.91 14.54 1.31
C VAL A 176 5.01 15.51 2.49
N GLN A 177 6.21 16.02 2.78
CA GLN A 177 6.41 16.95 3.87
C GLN A 177 5.64 18.25 3.67
N LEU A 178 5.55 18.74 2.43
CA LEU A 178 4.76 19.92 2.07
C LEU A 178 3.26 19.67 2.32
N GLN A 179 2.72 18.54 1.87
CA GLN A 179 1.31 18.20 2.13
C GLN A 179 1.00 18.13 3.62
N LEU A 180 1.88 17.50 4.41
CA LEU A 180 1.68 17.38 5.86
C LEU A 180 1.69 18.73 6.58
N ARG A 181 2.44 19.71 6.08
CA ARG A 181 2.43 21.08 6.62
C ARG A 181 1.11 21.78 6.31
N ASN A 182 0.61 21.65 5.07
CA ASN A 182 -0.63 22.30 4.65
C ASN A 182 -1.87 21.73 5.38
N GLN A 183 -1.82 20.50 5.87
CA GLN A 183 -2.92 19.88 6.64
C GLN A 183 -2.95 20.34 8.12
N ARG A 184 -1.93 21.04 8.60
CA ARG A 184 -1.84 21.55 9.97
C ARG A 184 -2.27 23.02 10.13
N MET A 185 -2.51 23.71 9.02
CA MET A 185 -3.06 25.08 8.98
C MET A 185 -4.57 25.06 8.80
#